data_28e21bbadb9f6509d346990f40948adb
#
_entry.id   28e21bbadb9f6509d346990f40948adb
#
_cell.length_a   1.000
_cell.length_b   1.000
_cell.length_c   1.000
_cell.angle_alpha   90.00
_cell.angle_beta   90.00
_cell.angle_gamma   90.00
#
_symmetry.space_group_name_H-M   'P 1'
#
loop_
_entity.id
_entity.type
_entity.pdbx_description
1 polymer ?
#
loop_
_entity_poly.entity_id
_entity_poly.type
_entity_poly.pdbx_seq_one_letter_code
_entity_poly.pdbx_strand_id
1 'polypeptide(L)'
;LLDIRYFHETLEVYGDGRGLILTYPTGFAREVATLTVRGPDAEGTGAQWQPVIEGEIAFVRELRHFHDCVAAQTPCRASLAEARHDVQLVIDIVRAATQR
;
A
#
# COMPACT_ATOMS: atom_id res chain seq x y z
N LEU A 1 5.64 23.79 12.55
CA LEU A 1 6.13 22.94 11.44
C LEU A 1 6.69 21.67 12.04
N LEU A 2 6.05 20.53 11.77
CA LEU A 2 6.60 19.23 12.14
C LEU A 2 7.64 18.85 11.09
N ASP A 3 8.93 18.91 11.44
CA ASP A 3 10.01 18.43 10.59
C ASP A 3 10.14 16.91 10.75
N ILE A 4 9.28 16.16 10.05
CA ILE A 4 9.35 14.70 10.02
C ILE A 4 10.28 14.33 8.86
N ARG A 5 11.54 14.07 9.17
CA ARG A 5 12.55 13.71 8.15
C ARG A 5 12.42 12.29 7.66
N TYR A 6 11.93 11.40 8.52
CA TYR A 6 11.75 9.98 8.23
C TYR A 6 10.37 9.55 8.72
N PHE A 7 9.55 9.12 7.81
CA PHE A 7 8.34 8.39 8.16
C PHE A 7 8.22 7.15 7.26
N HIS A 8 7.66 6.11 7.78
CA HIS A 8 7.25 4.94 7.02
C HIS A 8 5.82 4.59 7.41
N GLU A 9 5.13 4.00 6.50
CA GLU A 9 3.77 3.54 6.71
C GLU A 9 3.79 2.03 6.96
N THR A 10 2.97 1.58 7.87
CA THR A 10 2.85 0.16 8.21
C THR A 10 1.39 -0.24 8.12
N LEU A 11 1.13 -1.30 7.37
CA LEU A 11 -0.16 -1.98 7.33
C LEU A 11 0.00 -3.36 7.95
N GLU A 12 -0.79 -3.65 8.97
CA GLU A 12 -0.78 -4.93 9.66
C GLU A 12 -2.13 -5.62 9.47
N VAL A 13 -2.09 -6.88 9.07
CA VAL A 13 -3.27 -7.72 8.90
C VAL A 13 -3.09 -9.02 9.67
N TYR A 14 -4.06 -9.39 10.48
CA TYR A 14 -4.05 -10.60 11.30
C TYR A 14 -5.29 -11.42 11.01
N GLY A 15 -5.12 -12.72 10.80
CA GLY A 15 -6.22 -13.67 10.58
C GLY A 15 -5.71 -15.09 10.35
N ASP A 16 -6.55 -16.07 10.64
CA ASP A 16 -6.29 -17.50 10.38
C ASP A 16 -4.92 -18.00 10.88
N GLY A 17 -4.51 -17.56 12.08
CA GLY A 17 -3.22 -17.91 12.66
C GLY A 17 -2.01 -17.29 11.97
N ARG A 18 -2.22 -16.32 11.08
CA ARG A 18 -1.17 -15.61 10.35
C ARG A 18 -1.20 -14.11 10.61
N GLY A 19 -0.04 -13.48 10.50
CA GLY A 19 0.14 -12.04 10.50
C GLY A 19 0.92 -11.59 9.27
N LEU A 20 0.47 -10.52 8.66
CA LEU A 20 1.14 -9.83 7.56
C LEU A 20 1.49 -8.42 8.03
N ILE A 21 2.74 -8.03 7.90
CA ILE A 21 3.20 -6.68 8.22
C ILE A 21 3.88 -6.12 6.97
N LEU A 22 3.21 -5.21 6.33
CA LEU A 22 3.76 -4.44 5.21
C LEU A 22 4.29 -3.13 5.75
N THR A 23 5.58 -2.90 5.60
CA THR A 23 6.22 -1.62 5.90
C THR A 23 6.73 -1.03 4.60
N TYR A 24 6.33 0.18 4.29
CA TYR A 24 6.81 0.87 3.10
C TYR A 24 7.27 2.28 3.44
N PRO A 25 8.38 2.68 2.83
CA PRO A 25 8.92 4.02 3.00
C PRO A 25 8.02 5.04 2.28
N THR A 26 8.25 6.30 2.55
CA THR A 26 7.53 7.36 1.82
C THR A 26 7.73 7.20 0.32
N GLY A 27 6.76 7.63 -0.48
CA GLY A 27 6.85 7.59 -1.94
C GLY A 27 8.03 8.36 -2.54
N PHE A 28 8.72 9.17 -1.74
CA PHE A 28 9.95 9.88 -2.12
C PHE A 28 11.23 9.11 -1.78
N ALA A 29 11.15 8.11 -0.90
CA ALA A 29 12.29 7.23 -0.65
C ALA A 29 12.44 6.24 -1.81
N ARG A 30 13.68 6.02 -2.25
CA ARG A 30 14.01 5.00 -3.26
C ARG A 30 14.25 3.64 -2.60
N GLU A 31 13.47 3.34 -1.59
CA GLU A 31 13.58 2.12 -0.80
C GLU A 31 12.46 1.16 -1.18
N VAL A 32 12.73 -0.11 -1.05
CA VAL A 32 11.76 -1.17 -1.35
C VAL A 32 10.89 -1.42 -0.13
N ALA A 33 9.59 -1.63 -0.34
CA ALA A 33 8.70 -2.07 0.72
C ALA A 33 9.14 -3.43 1.29
N THR A 34 8.95 -3.64 2.57
CA THR A 34 9.23 -4.91 3.25
C THR A 34 7.94 -5.57 3.65
N LEU A 35 7.73 -6.81 3.23
CA LEU A 35 6.62 -7.64 3.70
C LEU A 35 7.17 -8.69 4.66
N THR A 36 6.68 -8.67 5.89
CA THR A 36 6.95 -9.72 6.87
C THR A 36 5.71 -10.58 7.04
N VAL A 37 5.88 -11.88 6.87
CA VAL A 37 4.81 -12.88 7.09
C VAL A 37 5.14 -13.66 8.35
N ARG A 38 4.18 -13.80 9.25
CA ARG A 38 4.25 -14.63 10.46
C ARG A 38 3.15 -15.68 10.41
N GLY A 39 3.47 -16.90 10.75
CA GLY A 39 2.47 -17.97 10.76
C GLY A 39 3.11 -19.34 10.84
N PRO A 40 2.30 -20.41 10.79
CA PRO A 40 2.84 -21.76 10.74
C PRO A 40 3.60 -21.98 9.41
N ASP A 41 4.74 -22.66 9.52
CA ASP A 41 5.46 -23.23 8.38
C ASP A 41 4.78 -24.52 7.87
N ALA A 42 5.46 -25.25 6.99
CA ALA A 42 4.94 -26.51 6.42
C ALA A 42 4.81 -27.60 7.48
N GLU A 43 5.57 -27.51 8.56
CA GLU A 43 5.58 -28.45 9.71
C GLU A 43 4.61 -28.03 10.83
N GLY A 44 3.93 -26.89 10.66
CA GLY A 44 3.00 -26.37 11.65
C GLY A 44 3.68 -25.62 12.80
N THR A 45 4.98 -25.36 12.71
CA THR A 45 5.76 -24.59 13.70
C THR A 45 5.65 -23.10 13.36
N GLY A 46 5.65 -22.25 14.40
CA GLY A 46 5.63 -20.81 14.19
C GLY A 46 6.89 -20.33 13.48
N ALA A 47 6.71 -19.66 12.37
CA ALA A 47 7.79 -19.13 11.54
C ALA A 47 7.56 -17.67 11.17
N GLN A 48 8.64 -16.98 10.85
CA GLN A 48 8.62 -15.64 10.25
C GLN A 48 9.53 -15.64 9.03
N TRP A 49 9.03 -15.08 7.94
CA TRP A 49 9.83 -14.92 6.72
C TRP A 49 9.50 -13.61 6.01
N GLN A 50 10.40 -13.18 5.17
CA GLN A 50 10.25 -11.97 4.36
C GLN A 50 10.40 -12.34 2.88
N PRO A 51 9.30 -12.38 2.13
CA PRO A 51 9.37 -12.51 0.67
C PRO A 51 10.19 -11.37 0.07
N VAL A 52 10.98 -11.68 -0.94
CA VAL A 52 11.68 -10.67 -1.72
C VAL A 52 10.67 -9.93 -2.58
N ILE A 53 10.55 -8.63 -2.36
CA ILE A 53 9.74 -7.74 -3.21
C ILE A 53 10.66 -7.09 -4.21
N GLU A 54 10.38 -7.28 -5.50
CA GLU A 54 11.14 -6.60 -6.55
C GLU A 54 10.94 -5.08 -6.43
N GLY A 55 12.06 -4.37 -6.37
CA GLY A 55 12.07 -2.92 -6.25
C GLY A 55 11.81 -2.25 -7.59
N GLU A 56 10.66 -1.63 -7.72
CA GLU A 56 10.38 -0.70 -8.80
C GLU A 56 9.86 0.60 -8.19
N ILE A 57 10.29 1.74 -8.73
CA ILE A 57 9.76 3.03 -8.30
C ILE A 57 8.25 3.07 -8.59
N ALA A 58 7.44 3.27 -7.56
CA ALA A 58 5.98 3.20 -7.64
C ALA A 58 5.40 4.08 -8.76
N PHE A 59 5.89 5.31 -8.90
CA PHE A 59 5.47 6.22 -9.97
C PHE A 59 5.82 5.72 -11.38
N VAL A 60 6.92 5.00 -11.54
CA VAL A 60 7.28 4.40 -12.86
C VAL A 60 6.30 3.29 -13.21
N ARG A 61 5.92 2.45 -12.22
CA ARG A 61 4.88 1.42 -12.42
C ARG A 61 3.53 2.02 -12.75
N GLU A 62 3.15 3.08 -12.07
CA GLU A 62 1.89 3.79 -12.31
C GLU A 62 1.83 4.35 -13.73
N LEU A 63 2.86 5.07 -14.17
CA LEU A 63 2.94 5.63 -15.52
C LEU A 63 2.95 4.54 -16.60
N ARG A 64 3.68 3.46 -16.37
CA ARG A 64 3.69 2.31 -17.29
C ARG A 64 2.31 1.68 -17.40
N HIS A 65 1.67 1.41 -16.26
CA HIS A 65 0.31 0.87 -16.25
C HIS A 65 -0.68 1.79 -16.99
N PHE A 66 -0.61 3.09 -16.76
CA PHE A 66 -1.45 4.07 -17.46
C PHE A 66 -1.20 4.04 -18.98
N HIS A 67 0.07 4.06 -19.39
CA HIS A 67 0.43 3.94 -20.82
C HIS A 67 -0.15 2.67 -21.44
N ASP A 68 0.01 1.53 -20.77
CA ASP A 68 -0.47 0.24 -21.26
C ASP A 68 -2.00 0.18 -21.37
N CYS A 69 -2.71 0.77 -20.40
CA CYS A 69 -4.16 0.91 -20.45
C CYS A 69 -4.61 1.76 -21.66
N VAL A 70 -3.92 2.89 -21.92
CA VAL A 70 -4.23 3.76 -23.08
C VAL A 70 -3.94 3.02 -24.38
N ALA A 71 -2.80 2.37 -24.50
CA ALA A 71 -2.40 1.64 -25.71
C ALA A 71 -3.33 0.46 -26.02
N ALA A 72 -3.75 -0.28 -24.99
CA ALA A 72 -4.64 -1.43 -25.11
C ALA A 72 -6.15 -1.05 -25.08
N GLN A 73 -6.48 0.22 -24.83
CA GLN A 73 -7.85 0.69 -24.62
C GLN A 73 -8.60 -0.08 -23.53
N THR A 74 -7.91 -0.40 -22.45
CA THR A 74 -8.46 -1.13 -21.29
C THR A 74 -8.62 -0.19 -20.10
N PRO A 75 -9.58 -0.47 -19.19
CA PRO A 75 -9.73 0.32 -17.97
C PRO A 75 -8.48 0.26 -17.08
N CYS A 76 -8.09 1.38 -16.50
CA CYS A 76 -7.07 1.42 -15.46
C CYS A 76 -7.60 0.80 -14.16
N ARG A 77 -6.70 0.26 -13.34
CA ARG A 77 -7.03 -0.29 -12.01
C ARG A 77 -7.66 0.75 -11.09
N ALA A 78 -7.15 1.98 -11.14
CA ALA A 78 -7.74 3.12 -10.43
C ALA A 78 -8.54 3.95 -11.45
N SER A 79 -9.84 3.82 -11.43
CA SER A 79 -10.73 4.58 -12.31
C SER A 79 -11.01 5.97 -11.73
N LEU A 80 -11.40 6.93 -12.58
CA LEU A 80 -11.86 8.24 -12.13
C LEU A 80 -13.08 8.15 -11.19
N ALA A 81 -13.93 7.14 -11.37
CA ALA A 81 -15.08 6.93 -10.52
C ALA A 81 -14.66 6.50 -9.10
N GLU A 82 -13.69 5.60 -8.98
CA GLU A 82 -13.11 5.20 -7.69
C GLU A 82 -12.39 6.36 -7.02
N ALA A 83 -11.53 7.07 -7.75
CA ALA A 83 -10.84 8.24 -7.22
C ALA A 83 -11.82 9.32 -6.70
N ARG A 84 -12.94 9.52 -7.38
CA ARG A 84 -13.98 10.42 -6.88
C ARG A 84 -14.62 9.92 -5.58
N HIS A 85 -14.84 8.62 -5.48
CA HIS A 85 -15.38 8.01 -4.26
C HIS A 85 -14.42 8.18 -3.08
N ASP A 86 -13.12 7.94 -3.30
CA ASP A 86 -12.08 8.10 -2.28
C ASP A 86 -11.99 9.54 -1.78
N VAL A 87 -12.01 10.51 -2.69
CA VAL A 87 -12.04 11.95 -2.34
C VAL A 87 -13.29 12.28 -1.52
N GLN A 88 -14.46 11.76 -1.90
CA GLN A 88 -15.68 11.98 -1.13
C GLN A 88 -15.57 11.39 0.28
N LEU A 89 -15.01 10.19 0.41
CA LEU A 89 -14.79 9.56 1.72
C LEU A 89 -13.89 10.42 2.62
N VAL A 90 -12.80 10.95 2.08
CA VAL A 90 -11.89 11.85 2.82
C VAL A 90 -12.64 13.11 3.29
N ILE A 91 -13.46 13.71 2.43
CA ILE A 91 -14.28 14.88 2.78
C ILE A 91 -15.23 14.55 3.93
N ASP A 92 -15.88 13.41 3.88
CA ASP A 92 -16.85 12.99 4.91
C ASP A 92 -16.16 12.69 6.24
N ILE A 93 -14.97 12.08 6.24
CA ILE A 93 -14.14 11.90 7.44
C ILE A 93 -13.77 13.25 8.06
N VAL A 94 -13.29 14.20 7.26
CA VAL A 94 -12.92 15.53 7.75
C VAL A 94 -14.15 16.23 8.35
N ARG A 95 -15.29 16.19 7.69
CA ARG A 95 -16.54 16.79 8.20
C ARG A 95 -16.95 16.16 9.52
N ALA A 96 -16.91 14.84 9.64
CA ALA A 96 -17.25 14.15 10.89
C ALA A 96 -16.29 14.51 12.03
N ALA A 97 -15.01 14.70 11.74
CA ALA A 97 -14.00 15.08 12.73
C ALA A 97 -14.15 16.55 13.20
N THR A 98 -14.68 17.43 12.35
CA THR A 98 -14.82 18.88 12.67
C THR A 98 -16.18 19.26 13.26
N GLN A 99 -17.15 18.36 13.29
CA GLN A 99 -18.49 18.58 13.87
C GLN A 99 -18.57 18.27 15.37
N ARG A 100 -17.44 18.16 16.07
CA ARG A 100 -17.40 17.95 17.54
C ARG A 100 -17.35 19.25 18.30
#